data_70e21bd5a425ce8d499ae5ca36d7bff0
#
_entry.id   70e21bd5a425ce8d499ae5ca36d7bff0
#
_cell.length_a   1.000
_cell.length_b   1.000
_cell.length_c   1.000
_cell.angle_alpha   90.00
_cell.angle_beta   90.00
_cell.angle_gamma   90.00
#
_symmetry.space_group_name_H-M   'P 1'
#
loop_
_entity.id
_entity.type
_entity.pdbx_description
1 polymer ?
#
loop_
_entity_poly.entity_id
_entity_poly.type
_entity_poly.pdbx_seq_one_letter_code
_entity_poly.pdbx_strand_id
1 'polypeptide(L)' 'VTSDRLFRTARIVALAGTVLESSERGIAWLGLGQIGLGGKVPFALMTTEAGSEQVEQLLLRIEHGVYS' A
#
# COMPACT_ATOMS: atom_id res chain seq x y z
N VAL A 1 18.84 6.59 5.81
CA VAL A 1 18.36 6.31 4.48
C VAL A 1 17.69 4.95 4.43
N THR A 2 18.45 3.92 4.77
CA THR A 2 17.90 2.56 4.80
C THR A 2 16.80 2.44 5.84
N SER A 3 16.99 3.10 6.99
CA SER A 3 15.99 3.07 8.04
C SER A 3 14.68 3.68 7.61
N ASP A 4 14.75 4.78 6.85
CA ASP A 4 13.53 5.44 6.37
C ASP A 4 12.75 4.54 5.44
N ARG A 5 13.46 3.81 4.57
CA ARG A 5 12.81 2.91 3.63
C ARG A 5 12.11 1.77 4.37
N LEU A 6 12.80 1.18 5.34
CA LEU A 6 12.23 0.08 6.12
C LEU A 6 11.02 0.54 6.92
N PHE A 7 11.15 1.71 7.51
CA PHE A 7 10.07 2.28 8.31
C PHE A 7 8.85 2.55 7.44
N ARG A 8 9.07 3.10 6.26
CA ARG A 8 7.98 3.40 5.33
C ARG A 8 7.28 2.14 4.86
N THR A 9 8.06 1.11 4.51
CA THR A 9 7.50 -0.16 4.10
C THR A 9 6.67 -0.79 5.21
N ALA A 10 7.20 -0.81 6.41
CA ALA A 10 6.49 -1.39 7.55
C ALA A 10 5.20 -0.64 7.81
N ARG A 11 5.21 0.69 7.68
CA ARG A 11 4.02 1.50 7.90
C ARG A 11 2.94 1.19 6.88
N ILE A 12 3.33 1.03 5.62
CA ILE A 12 2.36 0.74 4.56
C ILE A 12 1.81 -0.67 4.71
N VAL A 13 2.64 -1.64 5.09
CA VAL A 13 2.17 -3.00 5.35
C VAL A 13 1.15 -2.99 6.48
N ALA A 14 1.44 -2.26 7.54
CA ALA A 14 0.52 -2.16 8.67
C ALA A 14 -0.78 -1.49 8.25
N LEU A 15 -0.69 -0.45 7.45
CA LEU A 15 -1.88 0.24 6.95
C LEU A 15 -2.73 -0.68 6.10
N ALA A 16 -2.11 -1.43 5.20
CA ALA A 16 -2.84 -2.37 4.36
C ALA A 16 -3.57 -3.41 5.21
N GLY A 17 -2.91 -3.91 6.24
CA GLY A 17 -3.55 -4.86 7.15
C GLY A 17 -4.74 -4.27 7.87
N THR A 18 -4.64 -3.02 8.27
CA THR A 18 -5.75 -2.33 8.93
C THR A 18 -6.91 -2.10 7.97
N VAL A 19 -6.61 -1.60 6.78
CA VAL A 19 -7.64 -1.29 5.79
C VAL A 19 -8.38 -2.53 5.34
N LEU A 20 -7.66 -3.64 5.15
CA LEU A 20 -8.25 -4.88 4.68
C LEU A 20 -8.61 -5.82 5.82
N GLU A 21 -8.46 -5.36 7.05
CA GLU A 21 -8.90 -6.06 8.26
C GLU A 21 -8.20 -7.40 8.50
N SER A 22 -7.01 -7.57 7.94
CA SER A 22 -6.24 -8.78 8.11
C SER A 22 -4.83 -8.56 7.58
N SER A 23 -3.83 -8.98 8.36
CA SER A 23 -2.45 -8.89 7.91
C SER A 23 -2.23 -9.71 6.65
N GLU A 24 -2.84 -10.89 6.59
CA GLU A 24 -2.73 -11.76 5.42
C GLU A 24 -3.30 -11.10 4.18
N ARG A 25 -4.49 -10.52 4.32
CA ARG A 25 -5.12 -9.85 3.17
C ARG A 25 -4.33 -8.63 2.74
N GLY A 26 -3.81 -7.90 3.71
CA GLY A 26 -3.00 -6.73 3.40
C GLY A 26 -1.78 -7.09 2.59
N ILE A 27 -1.06 -8.13 3.02
CA ILE A 27 0.14 -8.56 2.32
C ILE A 27 -0.21 -9.10 0.94
N ALA A 28 -1.28 -9.87 0.85
CA ALA A 28 -1.73 -10.41 -0.44
C ALA A 28 -2.09 -9.28 -1.41
N TRP A 29 -2.78 -8.26 -0.91
CA TRP A 29 -3.16 -7.11 -1.71
C TRP A 29 -1.93 -6.39 -2.25
N LEU A 30 -0.92 -6.24 -1.40
CA LEU A 30 0.31 -5.56 -1.80
C LEU A 30 1.10 -6.35 -2.84
N GLY A 31 0.86 -7.65 -2.93
CA GLY A 31 1.55 -8.50 -3.90
C GLY A 31 0.80 -8.71 -5.20
N LEU A 32 -0.38 -8.12 -5.35
CA LEU A 32 -1.19 -8.27 -6.55
C LEU A 32 -1.30 -6.96 -7.28
N GLY A 33 -1.41 -7.01 -8.62
CA GLY A 33 -1.60 -5.81 -9.41
C GLY A 33 -2.94 -5.16 -9.07
N GLN A 34 -2.93 -3.84 -8.93
CA GLN A 34 -4.10 -3.09 -8.53
C GLN A 34 -4.52 -2.13 -9.63
N ILE A 35 -5.80 -2.14 -9.96
CA ILE A 35 -6.34 -1.28 -11.02
C ILE A 35 -6.08 0.19 -10.69
N GLY A 36 -6.23 0.56 -9.42
CA GLY A 36 -5.98 1.93 -8.99
C GLY A 36 -4.54 2.40 -9.16
N LEU A 37 -3.63 1.46 -9.43
CA LEU A 37 -2.22 1.77 -9.67
C LEU A 37 -1.84 1.46 -11.11
N GLY A 38 -2.81 1.44 -12.01
CA GLY A 38 -2.54 1.13 -13.40
C GLY A 38 -2.16 -0.33 -13.62
N GLY A 39 -2.63 -1.22 -12.76
CA GLY A 39 -2.32 -2.64 -12.84
C GLY A 39 -0.99 -3.01 -12.22
N LYS A 40 -0.28 -2.04 -11.64
CA LYS A 40 1.02 -2.32 -11.05
C LYS A 40 0.90 -2.93 -9.67
N VAL A 41 1.91 -3.71 -9.31
CA VAL A 41 1.96 -4.36 -8.01
C VAL A 41 2.45 -3.35 -6.97
N PRO A 42 1.70 -3.16 -5.88
CA PRO A 42 2.10 -2.17 -4.88
C PRO A 42 3.52 -2.36 -4.34
N PHE A 43 3.93 -3.60 -4.07
CA PHE A 43 5.29 -3.85 -3.58
C PHE A 43 6.34 -3.32 -4.55
N ALA A 44 6.08 -3.45 -5.85
CA ALA A 44 7.03 -2.96 -6.85
C ALA A 44 7.12 -1.43 -6.82
N LEU A 45 6.00 -0.76 -6.56
CA LEU A 45 5.99 0.69 -6.47
C LEU A 45 6.64 1.21 -5.21
N MET A 46 6.67 0.40 -4.15
CA MET A 46 7.19 0.83 -2.86
C MET A 46 8.71 0.92 -2.81
N THR A 47 9.38 0.64 -3.91
CA THR A 47 10.82 0.82 -3.98
C THR A 47 11.23 2.29 -4.08
N THR A 48 10.30 3.17 -4.41
CA THR A 48 10.56 4.60 -4.46
C THR A 48 9.63 5.33 -3.50
N GLU A 49 10.03 6.53 -3.13
CA GLU A 49 9.21 7.35 -2.25
C GLU A 49 7.90 7.73 -2.92
N ALA A 50 7.97 8.14 -4.18
CA ALA A 50 6.78 8.53 -4.93
C ALA A 50 5.82 7.35 -5.09
N GLY A 51 6.36 6.16 -5.38
CA GLY A 51 5.54 4.96 -5.51
C GLY A 51 4.89 4.56 -4.20
N SER A 52 5.65 4.66 -3.10
CA SER A 52 5.09 4.38 -1.78
C SER A 52 3.93 5.30 -1.46
N GLU A 53 4.06 6.56 -1.83
CA GLU A 53 3.01 7.54 -1.60
C GLU A 53 1.74 7.18 -2.37
N GLN A 54 1.91 6.73 -3.61
CA GLN A 54 0.76 6.30 -4.40
C GLN A 54 0.03 5.13 -3.75
N VAL A 55 0.77 4.16 -3.24
CA VAL A 55 0.18 3.01 -2.57
C VAL A 55 -0.57 3.45 -1.32
N GLU A 56 0.05 4.31 -0.54
CA GLU A 56 -0.57 4.80 0.69
C GLU A 56 -1.86 5.55 0.38
N GLN A 57 -1.83 6.41 -0.63
CA GLN A 57 -3.02 7.17 -0.99
C GLN A 57 -4.15 6.27 -1.47
N LEU A 58 -3.82 5.22 -2.21
CA LEU A 58 -4.85 4.28 -2.65
C LEU A 58 -5.47 3.56 -1.47
N LEU A 59 -4.65 3.12 -0.51
CA LEU A 59 -5.17 2.45 0.69
C LEU A 59 -6.07 3.38 1.49
N LEU A 60 -5.67 4.64 1.63
CA LEU A 60 -6.50 5.59 2.37
C LEU A 60 -7.81 5.85 1.65
N ARG A 61 -7.79 5.86 0.32
CA ARG A 61 -9.01 6.04 -0.45
C ARG A 61 -9.95 4.86 -0.24
N ILE A 62 -9.41 3.66 -0.20
CA ILE A 62 -10.23 2.47 0.06
C ILE A 62 -10.84 2.55 1.46
N GLU A 63 -10.03 2.96 2.44
CA GLU A 63 -10.50 3.05 3.82
C GLU A 63 -11.61 4.07 3.98
N HIS A 64 -11.48 5.21 3.32
CA HIS A 64 -12.45 6.29 3.47
C HIS A 64 -13.66 6.14 2.60
N GLY A 65 -13.70 5.08 1.82
CA GLY A 65 -14.87 4.78 1.04
C GLY A 65 -14.79 5.31 -0.38
N VAL A 66 -15.38 4.54 -1.27
CA VAL A 66 -15.27 4.84 -2.70
C VAL A 66 -16.24 5.92 -3.14
N TYR A 67 -17.17 6.27 -2.30
CA TYR A 67 -18.18 7.25 -2.64
C TYR A 67 -17.86 8.62 -2.10
N SER A 68 -16.77 8.74 -1.43
CA SER A 68 -16.38 10.02 -0.88
C SER A 68 -15.79 10.93 -1.96
#